data_feecd344c2484118855f4f3cde980e61
#
_entry.id   feecd344c2484118855f4f3cde980e61
#
_cell.length_a   1.000
_cell.length_b   1.000
_cell.length_c   1.000
_cell.angle_alpha   90.00
_cell.angle_beta   90.00
_cell.angle_gamma   90.00
#
_symmetry.space_group_name_H-M   'P 1'
#
loop_
_entity.id
_entity.type
_entity.pdbx_description
1 polymer ?
#
loop_
_entity_poly.entity_id
_entity_poly.type
_entity_poly.pdbx_seq_one_letter_code
_entity_poly.pdbx_strand_id
1 'polypeptide(L)'
;MKVLLAEDSSVVRVLLKQVLTKWGYEIVFAEDGEAAWRVLERADSPRLALLDWMMPGPDGLEVCQRVRKAAREPRVYIILLTGKDEQDDVVRGLSAGADDYLRKPFDNVELEARMRTGRRIVELEDELIKVRAALHDVQAREQVHGRVVVPPSDRTPGRGSPTKR
;
A
#
# COMPACT_ATOMS: atom_id res chain seq x y z
N MET A 1 5.98 9.28 8.71
CA MET A 1 5.68 8.34 7.57
C MET A 1 6.92 8.22 6.70
N LYS A 2 7.27 6.99 6.29
CA LYS A 2 8.36 6.75 5.33
C LYS A 2 7.91 7.06 3.90
N VAL A 3 8.81 7.67 3.13
CA VAL A 3 8.62 7.99 1.69
C VAL A 3 9.83 7.51 0.91
N LEU A 4 9.63 6.80 -0.18
CA LEU A 4 10.68 6.57 -1.17
C LEU A 4 10.81 7.82 -2.05
N LEU A 5 12.01 8.34 -2.17
CA LEU A 5 12.39 9.34 -3.15
C LEU A 5 13.38 8.73 -4.14
N ALA A 6 12.93 8.48 -5.35
CA ALA A 6 13.75 7.98 -6.46
C ALA A 6 13.98 9.13 -7.46
N GLU A 7 15.23 9.56 -7.57
CA GLU A 7 15.66 10.70 -8.40
C GLU A 7 17.16 10.54 -8.65
N ASP A 8 17.60 10.60 -9.88
CA ASP A 8 19.01 10.41 -10.25
C ASP A 8 19.86 11.65 -10.01
N SER A 9 19.27 12.85 -10.11
CA SER A 9 19.96 14.11 -9.84
C SER A 9 20.22 14.30 -8.34
N SER A 10 21.50 14.31 -7.94
CA SER A 10 21.92 14.56 -6.56
C SER A 10 21.45 15.92 -6.03
N VAL A 11 21.41 16.94 -6.90
CA VAL A 11 20.95 18.29 -6.54
C VAL A 11 19.45 18.28 -6.23
N VAL A 12 18.66 17.68 -7.10
CA VAL A 12 17.21 17.58 -6.90
C VAL A 12 16.88 16.73 -5.67
N ARG A 13 17.61 15.61 -5.45
CA ARG A 13 17.47 14.80 -4.23
C ARG A 13 17.69 15.60 -2.95
N VAL A 14 18.74 16.42 -2.91
CA VAL A 14 19.04 17.25 -1.71
C VAL A 14 17.93 18.27 -1.47
N LEU A 15 17.45 18.94 -2.51
CA LEU A 15 16.37 19.93 -2.40
C LEU A 15 15.07 19.26 -1.91
N LEU A 16 14.67 18.17 -2.55
CA LEU A 16 13.45 17.43 -2.16
C LEU A 16 13.58 16.85 -0.75
N LYS A 17 14.77 16.31 -0.37
CA LYS A 17 15.03 15.86 0.99
C LYS A 17 14.73 16.94 2.03
N GLN A 18 15.28 18.15 1.82
CA GLN A 18 15.10 19.27 2.77
C GLN A 18 13.62 19.58 2.95
N VAL A 19 12.88 19.70 1.85
CA VAL A 19 11.46 20.04 1.87
C VAL A 19 10.63 18.94 2.52
N LEU A 20 10.80 17.68 2.11
CA LEU A 20 10.04 16.54 2.64
C LEU A 20 10.34 16.28 4.12
N THR A 21 11.61 16.43 4.54
CA THR A 21 11.98 16.30 5.96
C THR A 21 11.34 17.38 6.82
N LYS A 22 11.26 18.63 6.30
CA LYS A 22 10.57 19.73 6.98
C LYS A 22 9.08 19.44 7.18
N TRP A 23 8.46 18.69 6.28
CA TRP A 23 7.06 18.24 6.40
C TRP A 23 6.88 16.96 7.22
N GLY A 24 7.95 16.47 7.86
CA GLY A 24 7.92 15.34 8.77
C GLY A 24 7.94 13.95 8.09
N TYR A 25 8.45 13.87 6.86
CA TYR A 25 8.67 12.58 6.20
C TYR A 25 10.07 12.03 6.52
N GLU A 26 10.16 10.73 6.67
CA GLU A 26 11.41 9.96 6.74
C GLU A 26 11.73 9.45 5.33
N ILE A 27 12.88 9.81 4.77
CA ILE A 27 13.19 9.59 3.38
C ILE A 27 14.06 8.34 3.19
N VAL A 28 13.60 7.44 2.34
CA VAL A 28 14.38 6.36 1.77
C VAL A 28 14.79 6.77 0.36
N PHE A 29 16.07 6.67 0.00
CA PHE A 29 16.58 7.11 -1.29
C PHE A 29 16.77 5.97 -2.25
N ALA A 30 16.54 6.26 -3.54
CA ALA A 30 16.99 5.48 -4.67
C ALA A 30 17.59 6.42 -5.73
N GLU A 31 18.67 6.00 -6.37
CA GLU A 31 19.39 6.82 -7.37
C GLU A 31 19.06 6.41 -8.79
N ASP A 32 18.37 5.30 -8.95
CA ASP A 32 17.95 4.73 -10.23
C ASP A 32 16.69 3.86 -10.05
N GLY A 33 16.12 3.44 -11.16
CA GLY A 33 14.90 2.63 -11.13
C GLY A 33 15.08 1.23 -10.54
N GLU A 34 16.26 0.64 -10.67
CA GLU A 34 16.54 -0.68 -10.09
C GLU A 34 16.67 -0.60 -8.56
N ALA A 35 17.31 0.44 -8.05
CA ALA A 35 17.35 0.73 -6.61
C ALA A 35 15.95 1.03 -6.06
N ALA A 36 15.14 1.80 -6.80
CA ALA A 36 13.75 2.07 -6.43
C ALA A 36 12.92 0.78 -6.37
N TRP A 37 13.04 -0.09 -7.37
CA TRP A 37 12.36 -1.38 -7.36
C TRP A 37 12.77 -2.24 -6.17
N ARG A 38 14.07 -2.37 -5.87
CA ARG A 38 14.58 -3.13 -4.71
C ARG A 38 14.02 -2.64 -3.37
N VAL A 39 13.77 -1.34 -3.24
CA VAL A 39 13.12 -0.79 -2.03
C VAL A 39 11.64 -1.18 -2.01
N LEU A 40 10.94 -1.04 -3.15
CA LEU A 40 9.50 -1.24 -3.24
C LEU A 40 9.08 -2.72 -3.21
N GLU A 41 9.96 -3.65 -3.58
CA GLU A 41 9.67 -5.08 -3.50
C GLU A 41 9.75 -5.65 -2.06
N ARG A 42 10.28 -4.91 -1.10
CA ARG A 42 10.41 -5.35 0.30
C ARG A 42 9.07 -5.33 1.02
N ALA A 43 8.89 -6.23 1.98
CA ALA A 43 7.69 -6.29 2.80
C ALA A 43 7.50 -5.03 3.69
N ASP A 44 8.61 -4.40 4.10
CA ASP A 44 8.66 -3.17 4.92
C ASP A 44 8.80 -1.89 4.07
N SER A 45 8.47 -1.95 2.78
CA SER A 45 8.62 -0.83 1.85
C SER A 45 7.79 0.38 2.27
N PRO A 46 8.27 1.60 1.93
CA PRO A 46 7.45 2.80 2.06
C PRO A 46 6.13 2.66 1.29
N ARG A 47 5.03 3.13 1.90
CA ARG A 47 3.69 3.14 1.29
C ARG A 47 3.44 4.36 0.40
N LEU A 48 4.33 5.32 0.42
CA LEU A 48 4.31 6.53 -0.41
C LEU A 48 5.62 6.63 -1.16
N ALA A 49 5.57 6.84 -2.47
CA ALA A 49 6.74 6.94 -3.33
C ALA A 49 6.65 8.16 -4.24
N LEU A 50 7.75 8.88 -4.35
CA LEU A 50 7.97 9.97 -5.30
C LEU A 50 9.05 9.50 -6.27
N LEU A 51 8.67 9.23 -7.52
CA LEU A 51 9.54 8.64 -8.53
C LEU A 51 9.77 9.62 -9.68
N ASP A 52 11.02 9.94 -9.98
CA ASP A 52 11.32 10.59 -11.24
C ASP A 52 11.01 9.64 -12.40
N TRP A 53 10.44 10.17 -13.46
CA TRP A 53 10.20 9.42 -14.67
C TRP A 53 11.51 9.05 -15.35
N MET A 54 12.41 10.02 -15.51
CA MET A 54 13.66 9.84 -16.23
C MET A 54 14.80 9.46 -15.30
N MET A 55 15.03 8.15 -15.17
CA MET A 55 16.12 7.60 -14.36
C MET A 55 16.90 6.56 -15.16
N PRO A 56 18.20 6.32 -14.84
CA PRO A 56 18.96 5.21 -15.39
C PRO A 56 18.35 3.85 -15.04
N GLY A 57 18.52 2.88 -15.96
CA GLY A 57 17.93 1.55 -15.83
C GLY A 57 16.43 1.56 -16.14
N PRO A 58 15.60 0.86 -15.37
CA PRO A 58 14.16 0.98 -15.47
C PRO A 58 13.74 2.42 -15.17
N ASP A 59 12.98 3.04 -16.06
CA ASP A 59 12.44 4.37 -15.82
C ASP A 59 11.31 4.34 -14.76
N GLY A 60 10.87 5.51 -14.30
CA GLY A 60 9.82 5.59 -13.29
C GLY A 60 8.51 4.91 -13.71
N LEU A 61 8.21 4.89 -15.01
CA LEU A 61 7.05 4.23 -15.57
C LEU A 61 7.16 2.69 -15.46
N GLU A 62 8.31 2.15 -15.82
CA GLU A 62 8.58 0.71 -15.70
C GLU A 62 8.55 0.27 -14.23
N VAL A 63 9.08 1.08 -13.31
CA VAL A 63 9.00 0.82 -11.86
C VAL A 63 7.54 0.76 -11.42
N CYS A 64 6.69 1.73 -11.82
CA CYS A 64 5.25 1.69 -11.57
C CYS A 64 4.62 0.40 -12.04
N GLN A 65 4.86 0.01 -13.29
CA GLN A 65 4.30 -1.22 -13.87
C GLN A 65 4.74 -2.48 -13.10
N ARG A 66 6.01 -2.57 -12.71
CA ARG A 66 6.53 -3.68 -11.88
C ARG A 66 5.82 -3.76 -10.54
N VAL A 67 5.66 -2.61 -9.85
CA VAL A 67 4.95 -2.54 -8.55
C VAL A 67 3.50 -2.99 -8.71
N ARG A 68 2.79 -2.56 -9.75
CA ARG A 68 1.40 -2.96 -9.99
C ARG A 68 1.27 -4.44 -10.37
N LYS A 69 2.19 -4.94 -11.19
CA LYS A 69 2.22 -6.36 -11.58
C LYS A 69 2.50 -7.28 -10.39
N ALA A 70 3.29 -6.83 -9.42
CA ALA A 70 3.54 -7.57 -8.19
C ALA A 70 2.30 -7.71 -7.30
N ALA A 71 1.24 -6.89 -7.54
CA ALA A 71 -0.07 -6.93 -6.87
C ALA A 71 0.01 -7.04 -5.34
N ARG A 72 0.96 -6.35 -4.73
CA ARG A 72 1.18 -6.41 -3.28
C ARG A 72 0.12 -5.61 -2.51
N GLU A 73 -0.25 -6.15 -1.39
CA GLU A 73 -1.05 -5.47 -0.39
C GLU A 73 -0.23 -5.30 0.91
N PRO A 74 -0.29 -4.13 1.54
CA PRO A 74 -1.01 -2.94 1.14
C PRO A 74 -0.33 -2.22 -0.04
N ARG A 75 -1.14 -1.55 -0.87
CA ARG A 75 -0.70 -0.88 -2.11
C ARG A 75 0.19 0.34 -1.81
N VAL A 76 1.20 0.57 -2.65
CA VAL A 76 2.04 1.78 -2.60
C VAL A 76 1.38 2.89 -3.41
N TYR A 77 1.22 4.07 -2.82
CA TYR A 77 0.80 5.29 -3.52
C TYR A 77 1.99 5.91 -4.22
N ILE A 78 1.93 6.04 -5.53
CA ILE A 78 3.04 6.50 -6.37
C ILE A 78 2.70 7.82 -7.02
N ILE A 79 3.55 8.83 -6.81
CA ILE A 79 3.54 10.11 -7.51
C ILE A 79 4.72 10.12 -8.48
N LEU A 80 4.45 10.26 -9.79
CA LEU A 80 5.49 10.41 -10.81
C LEU A 80 5.89 11.88 -10.96
N LEU A 81 7.20 12.14 -10.96
CA LEU A 81 7.77 13.43 -11.35
C LEU A 81 8.11 13.37 -12.84
N THR A 82 7.58 14.27 -13.64
CA THR A 82 7.80 14.29 -15.09
C THR A 82 8.29 15.65 -15.56
N GLY A 83 9.29 15.66 -16.43
CA GLY A 83 9.77 16.86 -17.13
C GLY A 83 9.14 17.06 -18.51
N LYS A 84 8.24 16.16 -18.93
CA LYS A 84 7.69 16.19 -20.26
C LYS A 84 6.34 16.91 -20.32
N ASP A 85 6.13 17.62 -21.42
CA ASP A 85 5.03 18.57 -21.62
C ASP A 85 3.82 17.99 -22.35
N GLU A 86 3.86 16.73 -22.78
CA GLU A 86 2.82 16.17 -23.62
C GLU A 86 1.68 15.57 -22.79
N GLN A 87 0.43 15.88 -23.18
CA GLN A 87 -0.75 15.27 -22.55
C GLN A 87 -0.72 13.75 -22.61
N ASP A 88 -0.09 13.18 -23.64
CA ASP A 88 0.09 11.75 -23.80
C ASP A 88 0.95 11.13 -22.69
N ASP A 89 1.92 11.86 -22.15
CA ASP A 89 2.78 11.37 -21.06
C ASP A 89 2.00 11.26 -19.73
N VAL A 90 1.07 12.18 -19.46
CA VAL A 90 0.18 12.09 -18.29
C VAL A 90 -0.69 10.83 -18.37
N VAL A 91 -1.31 10.60 -19.54
CA VAL A 91 -2.14 9.41 -19.78
C VAL A 91 -1.32 8.14 -19.65
N ARG A 92 -0.09 8.12 -20.18
CA ARG A 92 0.84 6.98 -20.05
C ARG A 92 1.23 6.70 -18.60
N GLY A 93 1.55 7.75 -17.82
CA GLY A 93 1.90 7.62 -16.40
C GLY A 93 0.78 7.03 -15.57
N LEU A 94 -0.43 7.54 -15.72
CA LEU A 94 -1.61 7.03 -15.02
C LEU A 94 -1.98 5.62 -15.50
N SER A 95 -1.87 5.34 -16.80
CA SER A 95 -2.12 4.02 -17.37
C SER A 95 -1.08 2.97 -16.93
N ALA A 96 0.14 3.39 -16.62
CA ALA A 96 1.17 2.54 -16.02
C ALA A 96 0.90 2.21 -14.54
N GLY A 97 -0.07 2.89 -13.93
CA GLY A 97 -0.52 2.65 -12.58
C GLY A 97 0.02 3.62 -11.53
N ALA A 98 0.56 4.77 -11.93
CA ALA A 98 0.79 5.88 -11.00
C ALA A 98 -0.55 6.37 -10.44
N ASP A 99 -0.57 6.78 -9.18
CA ASP A 99 -1.76 7.31 -8.53
C ASP A 99 -1.89 8.82 -8.74
N ASP A 100 -0.76 9.49 -8.96
CA ASP A 100 -0.71 10.93 -9.26
C ASP A 100 0.58 11.25 -10.04
N TYR A 101 0.65 12.47 -10.57
CA TYR A 101 1.85 12.98 -11.24
C TYR A 101 2.08 14.44 -10.90
N LEU A 102 3.33 14.90 -11.04
CA LEU A 102 3.75 16.27 -10.80
C LEU A 102 4.74 16.69 -11.89
N ARG A 103 4.44 17.81 -12.56
CA ARG A 103 5.27 18.30 -13.67
C ARG A 103 6.43 19.15 -13.14
N LYS A 104 7.63 18.86 -13.62
CA LYS A 104 8.81 19.71 -13.42
C LYS A 104 8.82 20.87 -14.45
N PRO A 105 9.11 22.12 -14.06
CA PRO A 105 9.35 22.56 -12.69
C PRO A 105 8.06 22.70 -11.90
N PHE A 106 8.09 22.28 -10.64
CA PHE A 106 6.96 22.44 -9.70
C PHE A 106 7.36 23.34 -8.52
N ASP A 107 6.38 23.94 -7.89
CA ASP A 107 6.59 24.66 -6.64
C ASP A 107 6.33 23.78 -5.41
N ASN A 108 6.79 24.25 -4.26
CA ASN A 108 6.63 23.50 -3.01
C ASN A 108 5.16 23.37 -2.58
N VAL A 109 4.29 24.29 -2.97
CA VAL A 109 2.86 24.29 -2.60
C VAL A 109 2.15 23.15 -3.34
N GLU A 110 2.44 23.01 -4.64
CA GLU A 110 1.90 21.91 -5.44
C GLU A 110 2.41 20.55 -4.95
N LEU A 111 3.73 20.43 -4.73
CA LEU A 111 4.31 19.19 -4.19
C LEU A 111 3.69 18.83 -2.83
N GLU A 112 3.56 19.79 -1.91
CA GLU A 112 2.97 19.56 -0.59
C GLU A 112 1.52 19.08 -0.70
N ALA A 113 0.73 19.68 -1.58
CA ALA A 113 -0.66 19.28 -1.80
C ALA A 113 -0.77 17.81 -2.27
N ARG A 114 0.07 17.39 -3.23
CA ARG A 114 0.11 16.01 -3.73
C ARG A 114 0.56 15.03 -2.65
N MET A 115 1.65 15.36 -1.95
CA MET A 115 2.17 14.55 -0.87
C MET A 115 1.16 14.36 0.27
N ARG A 116 0.45 15.42 0.65
CA ARG A 116 -0.62 15.36 1.66
C ARG A 116 -1.78 14.49 1.21
N THR A 117 -2.19 14.57 -0.05
CA THR A 117 -3.23 13.70 -0.61
C THR A 117 -2.81 12.23 -0.55
N GLY A 118 -1.61 11.91 -1.03
CA GLY A 118 -1.08 10.54 -0.98
C GLY A 118 -0.97 10.02 0.45
N ARG A 119 -0.46 10.82 1.37
CA ARG A 119 -0.39 10.48 2.80
C ARG A 119 -1.76 10.14 3.36
N ARG A 120 -2.78 10.96 3.10
CA ARG A 120 -4.14 10.74 3.58
C ARG A 120 -4.73 9.43 3.06
N ILE A 121 -4.51 9.12 1.78
CA ILE A 121 -4.99 7.87 1.17
C ILE A 121 -4.32 6.67 1.85
N VAL A 122 -3.01 6.69 2.03
CA VAL A 122 -2.27 5.63 2.72
C VAL A 122 -2.76 5.44 4.15
N GLU A 123 -2.95 6.53 4.91
CA GLU A 123 -3.45 6.47 6.29
C GLU A 123 -4.86 5.85 6.37
N LEU A 124 -5.76 6.22 5.45
CA LEU A 124 -7.11 5.64 5.39
C LEU A 124 -7.10 4.15 5.01
N GLU A 125 -6.23 3.74 4.09
CA GLU A 125 -6.06 2.32 3.76
C GLU A 125 -5.54 1.51 4.95
N ASP A 126 -4.56 2.05 5.69
CA ASP A 126 -4.01 1.41 6.89
C ASP A 126 -5.08 1.25 7.99
N GLU A 127 -5.93 2.25 8.18
CA GLU A 127 -7.07 2.16 9.10
C GLU A 127 -8.08 1.09 8.65
N LEU A 128 -8.40 1.04 7.37
CA LEU A 128 -9.31 0.05 6.81
C LEU A 128 -8.77 -1.38 6.99
N ILE A 129 -7.48 -1.61 6.79
CA ILE A 129 -6.83 -2.90 7.03
C ILE A 129 -6.96 -3.31 8.50
N LYS A 130 -6.71 -2.39 9.43
CA LYS A 130 -6.85 -2.65 10.88
C LYS A 130 -8.27 -3.03 11.26
N VAL A 131 -9.27 -2.29 10.76
CA VAL A 131 -10.68 -2.57 11.02
C VAL A 131 -11.10 -3.92 10.47
N ARG A 132 -10.67 -4.26 9.24
CA ARG A 132 -10.96 -5.57 8.64
C ARG A 132 -10.35 -6.72 9.45
N ALA A 133 -9.11 -6.58 9.91
CA ALA A 133 -8.45 -7.58 10.74
C ALA A 133 -9.20 -7.77 12.07
N ALA A 134 -9.56 -6.69 12.75
CA ALA A 134 -10.32 -6.75 13.99
C ALA A 134 -11.70 -7.42 13.82
N LEU A 135 -12.41 -7.11 12.72
CA LEU A 135 -13.68 -7.74 12.42
C LEU A 135 -13.55 -9.24 12.18
N HIS A 136 -12.53 -9.65 11.44
CA HIS A 136 -12.25 -11.06 11.18
C HIS A 136 -11.97 -11.83 12.49
N ASP A 137 -11.21 -11.23 13.43
CA ASP A 137 -10.91 -11.84 14.72
C ASP A 137 -12.18 -12.03 15.58
N VAL A 138 -13.10 -11.06 15.56
CA VAL A 138 -14.38 -11.16 16.27
C VAL A 138 -15.23 -12.30 15.68
N GLN A 139 -15.36 -12.34 14.36
CA GLN A 139 -16.13 -13.41 13.69
C GLN A 139 -15.55 -14.81 13.95
N ALA A 140 -14.21 -14.94 13.95
CA ALA A 140 -13.54 -16.20 14.26
C ALA A 140 -13.84 -16.66 15.70
N ARG A 141 -13.87 -15.75 16.68
CA ARG A 141 -14.20 -16.05 18.09
C ARG A 141 -15.66 -16.48 18.25
N GLU A 142 -16.59 -15.83 17.56
CA GLU A 142 -18.01 -16.20 17.60
C GLU A 142 -18.27 -17.60 17.03
N GLN A 143 -17.58 -17.98 15.94
CA GLN A 143 -17.68 -19.31 15.37
C GLN A 143 -17.15 -20.41 16.29
N VAL A 144 -16.13 -20.13 17.09
CA VAL A 144 -15.58 -21.06 18.09
C VAL A 144 -16.54 -21.24 19.27
N HIS A 145 -17.20 -20.15 19.73
CA HIS A 145 -18.13 -20.21 20.87
C HIS A 145 -19.54 -20.71 20.48
N GLY A 146 -19.96 -20.54 19.23
CA GLY A 146 -21.24 -21.02 18.71
C GLY A 146 -21.33 -22.56 18.54
N ARG A 147 -20.22 -23.28 18.70
CA ARG A 147 -20.18 -24.74 18.71
C ARG A 147 -20.50 -25.26 20.12
N VAL A 148 -21.70 -24.97 20.63
CA VAL A 148 -22.23 -25.64 21.82
C VAL A 148 -22.38 -27.12 21.46
N VAL A 149 -21.55 -27.94 22.06
CA VAL A 149 -21.70 -29.39 22.02
C VAL A 149 -23.00 -29.72 22.77
N VAL A 150 -24.06 -30.03 22.03
CA VAL A 150 -25.26 -30.64 22.62
C VAL A 150 -24.84 -32.01 23.17
N PRO A 151 -24.86 -32.28 24.46
CA PRO A 151 -24.54 -33.59 24.97
C PRO A 151 -25.54 -34.61 24.43
N PRO A 152 -25.12 -35.83 24.10
CA PRO A 152 -26.04 -36.86 23.64
C PRO A 152 -27.13 -37.08 24.70
N SER A 153 -28.38 -36.96 24.30
CA SER A 153 -29.53 -37.27 25.11
C SER A 153 -29.44 -38.75 25.55
N ASP A 154 -29.33 -38.97 26.84
CA ASP A 154 -29.35 -40.27 27.47
C ASP A 154 -30.70 -40.95 27.17
N ARG A 155 -30.71 -41.87 26.19
CA ARG A 155 -31.87 -42.72 25.96
C ARG A 155 -31.84 -43.84 26.98
N THR A 156 -32.56 -43.69 28.07
CA THR A 156 -32.89 -44.74 29.01
C THR A 156 -33.67 -45.85 28.29
N PRO A 157 -33.24 -47.09 28.31
CA PRO A 157 -33.98 -48.18 27.72
C PRO A 157 -35.15 -48.55 28.65
N GLY A 158 -36.37 -48.39 28.10
CA GLY A 158 -37.61 -48.80 28.78
C GLY A 158 -37.60 -50.24 29.22
N ARG A 159 -37.79 -50.48 30.48
CA ARG A 159 -38.05 -51.80 31.08
C ARG A 159 -39.36 -52.38 30.50
N GLY A 160 -39.24 -53.43 29.71
CA GLY A 160 -40.37 -54.27 29.37
C GLY A 160 -40.80 -55.10 30.58
N SER A 161 -42.00 -54.96 30.99
CA SER A 161 -42.63 -55.84 31.98
C SER A 161 -43.00 -57.19 31.39
N PRO A 162 -42.88 -58.27 32.13
CA PRO A 162 -43.31 -59.59 31.65
C PRO A 162 -44.78 -59.78 31.95
N THR A 163 -45.55 -60.11 30.95
CA THR A 163 -46.94 -60.62 31.14
C THR A 163 -46.95 -62.13 31.11
N LYS A 164 -47.44 -62.69 32.18
CA LYS A 164 -47.75 -64.11 32.34
C LYS A 164 -48.98 -64.53 31.50
N ARG A 165 -48.90 -65.74 31.09
CA ARG A 165 -49.84 -66.78 30.70
C ARG A 165 -49.91 -67.11 29.22
#